data_3626e7e9f04d31dc1cf5dd2e28f655d8
#
_entry.id   3626e7e9f04d31dc1cf5dd2e28f655d8
#
_cell.length_a   1.000
_cell.length_b   1.000
_cell.length_c   1.000
_cell.angle_alpha   90.00
_cell.angle_beta   90.00
_cell.angle_gamma   90.00
#
_symmetry.space_group_name_H-M   'P 1'
#
loop_
_entity.id
_entity.type
_entity.pdbx_description
1 polymer ?
#
loop_
_entity_poly.entity_id
_entity_poly.type
_entity_poly.pdbx_seq_one_letter_code
_entity_poly.pdbx_strand_id
1 'polypeptide(L)'
;MSLSRIGKMPIAIPAGVEVSVKDNVFTAKGKFEGKPCELSQNFRGDVNVKIEDGFVIVEPANIEIEKAGAKHGLYRALFFNMVKGVSEGFELVQELVGVGYKAEAKGQQLELSLGFSHTIIMVFPEEIKVETINERGKNPIIKLRSYDKQLLGQVAAKIRSFRKPEPYKGKGIKFVGEVLRRKQGKAAGK
;
A
#
# COMPACT_ATOMS: atom_id res chain seq x y z
N MET A 1 -30.07 -0.49 -11.10
CA MET A 1 -28.70 -1.00 -10.87
C MET A 1 -28.49 -1.32 -9.39
N SER A 2 -27.78 -2.40 -9.03
CA SER A 2 -27.55 -2.73 -7.64
C SER A 2 -26.39 -1.90 -7.08
N LEU A 3 -26.59 -1.30 -5.90
CA LEU A 3 -25.53 -0.61 -5.16
C LEU A 3 -24.47 -1.59 -4.67
N SER A 4 -23.24 -1.10 -4.52
CA SER A 4 -22.12 -1.91 -4.01
C SER A 4 -22.39 -2.40 -2.58
N ARG A 5 -22.24 -3.70 -2.34
CA ARG A 5 -22.35 -4.28 -0.98
C ARG A 5 -21.29 -3.70 -0.03
N ILE A 6 -20.06 -3.51 -0.54
CA ILE A 6 -18.97 -2.89 0.21
C ILE A 6 -19.28 -1.41 0.49
N GLY A 7 -19.84 -0.68 -0.48
CA GLY A 7 -20.18 0.73 -0.33
C GLY A 7 -21.15 1.01 0.80
N LYS A 8 -22.10 0.11 1.06
CA LYS A 8 -23.10 0.22 2.14
C LYS A 8 -22.55 0.02 3.56
N MET A 9 -21.33 -0.52 3.69
CA MET A 9 -20.76 -0.78 5.01
C MET A 9 -20.24 0.52 5.65
N PRO A 10 -20.71 0.91 6.83
CA PRO A 10 -20.21 2.10 7.51
C PRO A 10 -18.72 1.94 7.84
N ILE A 11 -18.01 3.06 7.99
CA ILE A 11 -16.61 3.09 8.37
C ILE A 11 -16.53 3.63 9.78
N ALA A 12 -16.13 2.81 10.75
CA ALA A 12 -15.92 3.26 12.13
C ALA A 12 -14.72 4.24 12.18
N ILE A 13 -14.87 5.33 12.91
CA ILE A 13 -13.80 6.31 13.17
C ILE A 13 -13.13 5.87 14.48
N PRO A 14 -11.88 5.39 14.46
CA PRO A 14 -11.20 5.00 15.70
C PRO A 14 -10.84 6.22 16.56
N ALA A 15 -10.63 5.99 17.85
CA ALA A 15 -10.23 7.05 18.78
C ALA A 15 -8.90 7.70 18.33
N GLY A 16 -8.86 9.03 18.35
CA GLY A 16 -7.69 9.81 17.92
C GLY A 16 -7.62 10.11 16.43
N VAL A 17 -8.63 9.76 15.66
CA VAL A 17 -8.78 10.16 14.25
C VAL A 17 -9.87 11.21 14.12
N GLU A 18 -9.55 12.31 13.47
CA GLU A 18 -10.49 13.37 13.11
C GLU A 18 -10.81 13.25 11.62
N VAL A 19 -12.11 13.29 11.31
CA VAL A 19 -12.58 13.22 9.93
C VAL A 19 -13.40 14.47 9.62
N SER A 20 -13.15 15.09 8.48
CA SER A 20 -13.91 16.24 8.00
C SER A 20 -14.21 16.12 6.50
N VAL A 21 -15.33 16.70 6.12
CA VAL A 21 -15.77 16.79 4.71
C VAL A 21 -16.06 18.23 4.39
N LYS A 22 -15.32 18.81 3.44
CA LYS A 22 -15.53 20.18 2.94
C LYS A 22 -15.31 20.21 1.43
N ASP A 23 -16.16 20.90 0.71
CA ASP A 23 -16.04 21.14 -0.73
C ASP A 23 -15.71 19.89 -1.56
N ASN A 24 -16.42 18.79 -1.29
CA ASN A 24 -16.18 17.47 -1.90
C ASN A 24 -14.78 16.88 -1.66
N VAL A 25 -14.09 17.34 -0.61
CA VAL A 25 -12.84 16.77 -0.13
C VAL A 25 -13.08 16.09 1.20
N PHE A 26 -12.78 14.80 1.25
CA PHE A 26 -12.73 14.01 2.48
C PHE A 26 -11.33 14.11 3.05
N THR A 27 -11.21 14.51 4.31
CA THR A 27 -9.92 14.66 5.00
C THR A 27 -9.94 13.82 6.27
N ALA A 28 -8.89 13.01 6.45
CA ALA A 28 -8.67 12.24 7.66
C ALA A 28 -7.35 12.68 8.31
N LYS A 29 -7.39 13.07 9.59
CA LYS A 29 -6.24 13.47 10.40
C LYS A 29 -6.04 12.49 11.54
N GLY A 30 -4.80 12.19 11.84
CA GLY A 30 -4.46 11.27 12.92
C GLY A 30 -3.01 11.40 13.34
N LYS A 31 -2.53 10.37 14.02
CA LYS A 31 -1.12 10.27 14.43
C LYS A 31 -0.57 8.93 14.00
N PHE A 32 0.44 8.97 13.14
CA PHE A 32 1.18 7.77 12.75
C PHE A 32 2.57 7.81 13.40
N GLU A 33 2.87 6.80 14.22
CA GLU A 33 4.12 6.72 14.99
C GLU A 33 4.49 7.99 15.77
N GLY A 34 3.49 8.63 16.38
CA GLY A 34 3.66 9.84 17.19
C GLY A 34 3.75 11.15 16.40
N LYS A 35 3.80 11.10 15.06
CA LYS A 35 3.78 12.29 14.20
C LYS A 35 2.37 12.56 13.70
N PRO A 36 1.93 13.81 13.63
CA PRO A 36 0.65 14.16 13.03
C PRO A 36 0.70 13.83 11.52
N CYS A 37 -0.36 13.25 11.02
CA CYS A 37 -0.50 12.92 9.60
C CYS A 37 -1.90 13.31 9.11
N GLU A 38 -1.98 13.69 7.86
CA GLU A 38 -3.22 14.11 7.20
C GLU A 38 -3.27 13.50 5.80
N LEU A 39 -4.42 12.94 5.44
CA LEU A 39 -4.73 12.48 4.09
C LEU A 39 -5.99 13.18 3.60
N SER A 40 -5.99 13.58 2.34
CA SER A 40 -7.12 14.21 1.68
C SER A 40 -7.45 13.55 0.35
N GLN A 41 -8.76 13.39 0.07
CA GLN A 41 -9.24 12.80 -1.17
C GLN A 41 -10.43 13.58 -1.71
N ASN A 42 -10.31 14.09 -2.93
CA ASN A 42 -11.42 14.73 -3.64
C ASN A 42 -12.30 13.65 -4.28
N PHE A 43 -13.60 13.69 -4.02
CA PHE A 43 -14.59 12.75 -4.57
C PHE A 43 -15.54 13.37 -5.62
N ARG A 44 -15.25 14.61 -6.06
CA ARG A 44 -15.90 15.30 -7.22
C ARG A 44 -17.43 15.31 -7.18
N GLY A 45 -18.06 15.15 -6.03
CA GLY A 45 -19.52 15.06 -5.91
C GLY A 45 -20.14 13.75 -6.43
N ASP A 46 -19.34 12.72 -6.70
CA ASP A 46 -19.82 11.41 -7.14
C ASP A 46 -20.58 10.63 -6.04
N VAL A 47 -20.32 10.98 -4.78
CA VAL A 47 -20.92 10.40 -3.59
C VAL A 47 -21.27 11.48 -2.57
N ASN A 48 -22.27 11.20 -1.72
CA ASN A 48 -22.59 11.96 -0.53
C ASN A 48 -21.92 11.27 0.67
N VAL A 49 -21.28 12.05 1.52
CA VAL A 49 -20.61 11.53 2.72
C VAL A 49 -21.26 12.16 3.95
N LYS A 50 -21.74 11.32 4.86
CA LYS A 50 -22.32 11.71 6.15
C LYS A 50 -21.44 11.18 7.27
N ILE A 51 -21.31 11.94 8.34
CA ILE A 51 -20.60 11.53 9.55
C ILE A 51 -21.63 11.54 10.67
N GLU A 52 -22.00 10.37 11.17
CA GLU A 52 -23.03 10.16 12.20
C GLU A 52 -22.53 9.14 13.22
N ASP A 53 -22.73 9.38 14.50
CA ASP A 53 -22.44 8.46 15.61
C ASP A 53 -21.03 7.82 15.59
N GLY A 54 -20.02 8.56 15.11
CA GLY A 54 -18.64 8.02 15.01
C GLY A 54 -18.41 7.11 13.80
N PHE A 55 -19.33 7.12 12.84
CA PHE A 55 -19.21 6.40 11.58
C PHE A 55 -19.24 7.33 10.38
N VAL A 56 -18.52 6.96 9.34
CA VAL A 56 -18.63 7.57 8.02
C VAL A 56 -19.51 6.69 7.16
N ILE A 57 -20.59 7.27 6.65
CA ILE A 57 -21.55 6.63 5.75
C ILE A 57 -21.36 7.26 4.37
N VAL A 58 -21.21 6.42 3.37
CA VAL A 58 -21.04 6.84 1.97
C VAL A 58 -22.29 6.44 1.20
N GLU A 59 -22.91 7.39 0.51
CA GLU A 59 -24.08 7.16 -0.33
C GLU A 59 -23.78 7.64 -1.77
N PRO A 60 -24.32 6.99 -2.80
CA PRO A 60 -24.17 7.53 -4.16
C PRO A 60 -24.93 8.84 -4.28
N ALA A 61 -24.34 9.86 -4.91
CA ALA A 61 -24.99 11.14 -5.12
C ALA A 61 -26.19 11.02 -6.07
N ASN A 62 -26.07 10.18 -7.10
CA ASN A 62 -27.17 9.87 -8.00
C ASN A 62 -27.08 8.40 -8.45
N ILE A 63 -28.15 7.65 -8.27
CA ILE A 63 -28.23 6.21 -8.59
C ILE A 63 -28.36 5.96 -10.10
N GLU A 64 -28.86 6.94 -10.84
CA GLU A 64 -29.09 6.83 -12.29
C GLU A 64 -27.83 7.01 -13.12
N ILE A 65 -26.77 7.59 -12.55
CA ILE A 65 -25.51 7.79 -13.25
C ILE A 65 -24.85 6.43 -13.55
N GLU A 66 -24.36 6.28 -14.76
CA GLU A 66 -23.56 5.11 -15.16
C GLU A 66 -22.40 4.87 -14.18
N LYS A 67 -22.28 3.63 -13.72
CA LYS A 67 -21.24 3.22 -12.73
C LYS A 67 -21.39 3.81 -11.32
N ALA A 68 -22.54 4.34 -10.93
CA ALA A 68 -22.77 4.83 -9.56
C ALA A 68 -22.38 3.80 -8.49
N GLY A 69 -22.75 2.53 -8.69
CA GLY A 69 -22.37 1.44 -7.77
C GLY A 69 -20.86 1.19 -7.70
N ALA A 70 -20.13 1.37 -8.81
CA ALA A 70 -18.66 1.23 -8.83
C ALA A 70 -17.98 2.39 -8.07
N LYS A 71 -18.41 3.63 -8.32
CA LYS A 71 -17.90 4.82 -7.61
C LYS A 71 -18.20 4.76 -6.13
N HIS A 72 -19.40 4.33 -5.75
CA HIS A 72 -19.80 4.13 -4.36
C HIS A 72 -18.83 3.18 -3.62
N GLY A 73 -18.55 2.01 -4.21
CA GLY A 73 -17.58 1.06 -3.64
C GLY A 73 -16.14 1.58 -3.60
N LEU A 74 -15.73 2.30 -4.65
CA LEU A 74 -14.39 2.90 -4.75
C LEU A 74 -14.14 3.91 -3.63
N TYR A 75 -15.00 4.93 -3.51
CA TYR A 75 -14.79 6.00 -2.52
C TYR A 75 -14.90 5.46 -1.08
N ARG A 76 -15.83 4.55 -0.84
CA ARG A 76 -15.89 3.88 0.48
C ARG A 76 -14.58 3.17 0.82
N ALA A 77 -13.98 2.45 -0.14
CA ALA A 77 -12.72 1.75 0.08
C ALA A 77 -11.54 2.72 0.27
N LEU A 78 -11.51 3.84 -0.47
CA LEU A 78 -10.50 4.88 -0.31
C LEU A 78 -10.60 5.53 1.07
N PHE A 79 -11.78 5.96 1.50
CA PHE A 79 -12.00 6.58 2.82
C PHE A 79 -11.66 5.62 3.96
N PHE A 80 -12.03 4.35 3.83
CA PHE A 80 -11.64 3.33 4.80
C PHE A 80 -10.11 3.18 4.90
N ASN A 81 -9.41 3.17 3.76
CA ASN A 81 -7.96 3.10 3.75
C ASN A 81 -7.33 4.36 4.37
N MET A 82 -7.91 5.55 4.17
CA MET A 82 -7.44 6.78 4.78
C MET A 82 -7.59 6.76 6.31
N VAL A 83 -8.78 6.42 6.81
CA VAL A 83 -9.05 6.31 8.25
C VAL A 83 -8.14 5.28 8.90
N LYS A 84 -8.00 4.09 8.31
CA LYS A 84 -7.10 3.04 8.79
C LYS A 84 -5.63 3.46 8.71
N GLY A 85 -5.24 4.16 7.64
CA GLY A 85 -3.86 4.62 7.46
C GLY A 85 -3.41 5.60 8.53
N VAL A 86 -4.23 6.62 8.84
CA VAL A 86 -3.87 7.62 9.85
C VAL A 86 -3.97 7.10 11.28
N SER A 87 -4.64 5.96 11.53
CA SER A 87 -4.74 5.32 12.86
C SER A 87 -3.66 4.28 13.10
N GLU A 88 -3.59 3.25 12.27
CA GLU A 88 -2.71 2.08 12.43
C GLU A 88 -1.52 2.10 11.48
N GLY A 89 -1.69 2.75 10.32
CA GLY A 89 -0.76 2.67 9.22
C GLY A 89 -0.87 1.35 8.44
N PHE A 90 0.02 1.21 7.46
CA PHE A 90 0.17 0.01 6.65
C PHE A 90 1.61 -0.45 6.64
N GLU A 91 1.80 -1.76 6.60
CA GLU A 91 3.11 -2.39 6.46
C GLU A 91 3.13 -3.29 5.24
N LEU A 92 4.19 -3.22 4.44
CA LEU A 92 4.49 -4.15 3.36
C LEU A 92 5.89 -4.71 3.56
N VAL A 93 6.00 -6.02 3.44
CA VAL A 93 7.27 -6.74 3.64
C VAL A 93 7.67 -7.42 2.34
N GLN A 94 8.89 -7.15 1.90
CA GLN A 94 9.49 -7.74 0.70
C GLN A 94 10.72 -8.56 1.06
N GLU A 95 10.93 -9.65 0.36
CA GLU A 95 12.04 -10.58 0.51
C GLU A 95 12.89 -10.57 -0.78
N LEU A 96 14.21 -10.47 -0.60
CA LEU A 96 15.16 -10.51 -1.71
C LEU A 96 15.72 -11.93 -1.85
N VAL A 97 15.31 -12.63 -2.86
CA VAL A 97 15.76 -14.01 -3.12
C VAL A 97 16.90 -13.99 -4.15
N GLY A 98 18.10 -14.36 -3.73
CA GLY A 98 19.24 -14.45 -4.64
C GLY A 98 20.58 -14.49 -3.92
N VAL A 99 21.53 -15.25 -4.44
CA VAL A 99 22.90 -15.31 -3.89
C VAL A 99 23.57 -13.93 -4.03
N GLY A 100 24.09 -13.39 -2.93
CA GLY A 100 24.78 -12.12 -2.92
C GLY A 100 23.87 -10.88 -2.96
N TYR A 101 22.53 -11.05 -2.82
CA TYR A 101 21.63 -9.91 -2.70
C TYR A 101 21.77 -9.29 -1.31
N LYS A 102 21.80 -7.95 -1.28
CA LYS A 102 21.87 -7.18 -0.04
C LYS A 102 20.93 -5.98 -0.11
N ALA A 103 20.40 -5.60 1.02
CA ALA A 103 19.59 -4.39 1.18
C ALA A 103 20.04 -3.67 2.45
N GLU A 104 20.39 -2.39 2.35
CA GLU A 104 20.80 -1.57 3.48
C GLU A 104 19.99 -0.27 3.47
N ALA A 105 19.25 -0.03 4.55
CA ALA A 105 18.53 1.22 4.76
C ALA A 105 19.40 2.19 5.58
N LYS A 106 19.60 3.39 5.06
CA LYS A 106 20.31 4.51 5.71
C LYS A 106 19.39 5.72 5.77
N GLY A 107 18.60 5.80 6.83
CA GLY A 107 17.56 6.84 6.92
C GLY A 107 16.53 6.71 5.80
N GLN A 108 16.41 7.73 4.95
CA GLN A 108 15.48 7.75 3.82
C GLN A 108 16.06 7.19 2.51
N GLN A 109 17.23 6.57 2.58
CA GLN A 109 17.87 5.94 1.44
C GLN A 109 17.93 4.44 1.60
N LEU A 110 17.62 3.71 0.54
CA LEU A 110 17.76 2.27 0.44
C LEU A 110 18.80 1.92 -0.63
N GLU A 111 19.86 1.26 -0.21
CA GLU A 111 20.89 0.72 -1.09
C GLU A 111 20.60 -0.75 -1.38
N LEU A 112 20.54 -1.11 -2.65
CA LEU A 112 20.21 -2.46 -3.10
C LEU A 112 21.32 -3.01 -3.99
N SER A 113 21.90 -4.14 -3.59
CA SER A 113 22.79 -4.95 -4.43
C SER A 113 22.02 -6.17 -4.93
N LEU A 114 21.66 -6.18 -6.22
CA LEU A 114 20.77 -7.16 -6.83
C LEU A 114 21.47 -8.02 -7.91
N GLY A 115 22.79 -8.16 -7.81
CA GLY A 115 23.57 -8.91 -8.79
C GLY A 115 23.77 -8.19 -10.13
N PHE A 116 23.67 -6.87 -10.12
CA PHE A 116 24.13 -5.98 -11.18
C PHE A 116 25.58 -5.53 -10.90
N SER A 117 26.25 -4.95 -11.89
CA SER A 117 27.58 -4.36 -11.74
C SER A 117 27.59 -3.07 -10.90
N HIS A 118 26.41 -2.51 -10.62
CA HIS A 118 26.23 -1.29 -9.83
C HIS A 118 25.22 -1.52 -8.71
N THR A 119 25.32 -0.70 -7.68
CA THR A 119 24.33 -0.63 -6.58
C THR A 119 23.20 0.31 -6.98
N ILE A 120 21.98 -0.06 -6.69
CA ILE A 120 20.80 0.79 -6.90
C ILE A 120 20.54 1.56 -5.61
N ILE A 121 20.45 2.88 -5.72
CA ILE A 121 20.10 3.75 -4.60
C ILE A 121 18.71 4.32 -4.87
N MET A 122 17.81 4.19 -3.89
CA MET A 122 16.47 4.75 -3.94
C MET A 122 16.23 5.63 -2.71
N VAL A 123 15.78 6.87 -2.94
CA VAL A 123 15.39 7.82 -1.89
C VAL A 123 13.88 7.81 -1.75
N PHE A 124 13.40 7.81 -0.52
CA PHE A 124 11.97 7.78 -0.18
C PHE A 124 11.51 9.13 0.37
N PRO A 125 10.24 9.49 0.16
CA PRO A 125 9.62 10.61 0.86
C PRO A 125 9.50 10.32 2.36
N GLU A 126 9.35 11.36 3.17
CA GLU A 126 9.32 11.27 4.64
C GLU A 126 8.15 10.46 5.21
N GLU A 127 7.08 10.30 4.42
CA GLU A 127 5.90 9.51 4.78
C GLU A 127 6.16 8.00 4.81
N ILE A 128 7.28 7.55 4.23
CA ILE A 128 7.64 6.14 4.18
C ILE A 128 8.81 5.87 5.10
N LYS A 129 8.63 4.94 6.01
CA LYS A 129 9.73 4.37 6.80
C LYS A 129 10.20 3.07 6.18
N VAL A 130 11.50 2.92 6.10
CA VAL A 130 12.17 1.76 5.53
C VAL A 130 13.07 1.14 6.57
N GLU A 131 12.91 -0.14 6.79
CA GLU A 131 13.78 -0.94 7.65
C GLU A 131 14.28 -2.15 6.86
N THR A 132 15.52 -2.53 7.08
CA THR A 132 16.11 -3.73 6.47
C THR A 132 16.57 -4.70 7.54
N ILE A 133 16.28 -5.97 7.33
CA ILE A 133 16.70 -7.06 8.21
C ILE A 133 17.58 -8.00 7.39
N ASN A 134 18.86 -8.09 7.79
CA ASN A 134 19.85 -8.94 7.17
C ASN A 134 20.34 -9.96 8.20
N GLU A 135 19.80 -11.17 8.17
CA GLU A 135 20.23 -12.28 9.02
C GLU A 135 21.15 -13.24 8.23
N ARG A 136 22.18 -13.77 8.90
CA ARG A 136 23.05 -14.77 8.25
C ARG A 136 22.26 -16.03 7.90
N GLY A 137 22.37 -16.47 6.65
CA GLY A 137 21.70 -17.68 6.15
C GLY A 137 20.23 -17.49 5.74
N LYS A 138 19.65 -16.31 5.91
CA LYS A 138 18.31 -15.96 5.45
C LYS A 138 18.36 -14.91 4.35
N ASN A 139 17.29 -14.84 3.59
CA ASN A 139 17.13 -13.81 2.58
C ASN A 139 16.94 -12.43 3.23
N PRO A 140 17.57 -11.35 2.69
CA PRO A 140 17.33 -10.01 3.17
C PRO A 140 15.86 -9.62 3.06
N ILE A 141 15.35 -8.94 4.08
CA ILE A 141 13.96 -8.50 4.16
C ILE A 141 13.94 -6.97 4.21
N ILE A 142 13.05 -6.38 3.45
CA ILE A 142 12.74 -4.95 3.44
C ILE A 142 11.34 -4.78 4.03
N LYS A 143 11.22 -4.03 5.11
CA LYS A 143 9.95 -3.60 5.69
C LYS A 143 9.69 -2.16 5.33
N LEU A 144 8.53 -1.90 4.77
CA LEU A 144 8.06 -0.57 4.38
C LEU A 144 6.82 -0.26 5.20
N ARG A 145 6.78 0.91 5.85
CA ARG A 145 5.63 1.36 6.64
C ARG A 145 5.24 2.78 6.24
N SER A 146 3.95 3.02 6.11
CA SER A 146 3.39 4.35 5.81
C SER A 146 1.94 4.43 6.24
N TYR A 147 1.46 5.65 6.47
CA TYR A 147 0.03 5.92 6.64
C TYR A 147 -0.71 6.00 5.28
N ASP A 148 -0.02 6.30 4.18
CA ASP A 148 -0.60 6.30 2.84
C ASP A 148 -0.40 4.93 2.15
N LYS A 149 -1.50 4.18 2.01
CA LYS A 149 -1.51 2.86 1.34
C LYS A 149 -1.14 2.95 -0.13
N GLN A 150 -1.55 4.01 -0.81
CA GLN A 150 -1.31 4.19 -2.24
C GLN A 150 0.18 4.44 -2.51
N LEU A 151 0.77 5.39 -1.79
CA LEU A 151 2.18 5.70 -1.87
C LEU A 151 3.04 4.49 -1.50
N LEU A 152 2.70 3.79 -0.42
CA LEU A 152 3.37 2.57 0.03
C LEU A 152 3.34 1.48 -1.06
N GLY A 153 2.19 1.28 -1.70
CA GLY A 153 2.04 0.31 -2.79
C GLY A 153 2.85 0.68 -4.03
N GLN A 154 2.89 1.95 -4.41
CA GLN A 154 3.70 2.44 -5.53
C GLN A 154 5.19 2.22 -5.29
N VAL A 155 5.67 2.55 -4.10
CA VAL A 155 7.08 2.36 -3.72
C VAL A 155 7.45 0.89 -3.69
N ALA A 156 6.63 0.04 -3.07
CA ALA A 156 6.86 -1.39 -3.06
C ALA A 156 6.88 -2.01 -4.47
N ALA A 157 5.98 -1.56 -5.36
CA ALA A 157 5.97 -1.98 -6.75
C ALA A 157 7.23 -1.50 -7.50
N LYS A 158 7.72 -0.29 -7.22
CA LYS A 158 8.96 0.24 -7.80
C LYS A 158 10.17 -0.59 -7.37
N ILE A 159 10.31 -0.89 -6.09
CA ILE A 159 11.39 -1.75 -5.58
C ILE A 159 11.36 -3.11 -6.27
N ARG A 160 10.18 -3.74 -6.33
CA ARG A 160 10.01 -5.02 -7.03
C ARG A 160 10.36 -4.94 -8.52
N SER A 161 10.15 -3.82 -9.18
CA SER A 161 10.45 -3.62 -10.59
C SER A 161 11.93 -3.66 -10.91
N PHE A 162 12.83 -3.35 -9.96
CA PHE A 162 14.28 -3.40 -10.16
C PHE A 162 14.78 -4.81 -10.47
N ARG A 163 14.18 -5.82 -9.83
CA ARG A 163 14.45 -7.23 -10.14
C ARG A 163 13.21 -8.07 -9.87
N LYS A 164 12.37 -8.23 -10.90
CA LYS A 164 11.16 -9.04 -10.82
C LYS A 164 11.51 -10.50 -10.52
N PRO A 165 10.69 -11.23 -9.74
CA PRO A 165 10.96 -12.62 -9.44
C PRO A 165 10.91 -13.48 -10.68
N GLU A 166 11.92 -14.32 -10.85
CA GLU A 166 12.05 -15.25 -11.96
C GLU A 166 11.16 -16.48 -11.75
N PRO A 167 10.53 -17.02 -12.81
CA PRO A 167 9.63 -18.17 -12.68
C PRO A 167 10.34 -19.53 -12.47
N TYR A 168 11.64 -19.64 -12.67
CA TYR A 168 12.36 -20.91 -12.55
C TYR A 168 12.88 -21.18 -11.13
N LYS A 169 13.85 -20.38 -10.68
CA LYS A 169 14.43 -20.50 -9.34
C LYS A 169 13.84 -19.50 -8.33
N GLY A 170 12.99 -18.55 -8.78
CA GLY A 170 12.36 -17.54 -7.93
C GLY A 170 13.31 -16.42 -7.51
N LYS A 171 14.44 -16.23 -8.21
CA LYS A 171 15.41 -15.17 -7.94
C LYS A 171 14.79 -13.81 -8.26
N GLY A 172 14.87 -12.85 -7.33
CA GLY A 172 14.30 -11.51 -7.48
C GLY A 172 13.71 -11.00 -6.18
N ILE A 173 12.95 -9.92 -6.26
CA ILE A 173 12.25 -9.29 -5.14
C ILE A 173 10.78 -9.70 -5.18
N LYS A 174 10.29 -10.34 -4.12
CA LYS A 174 8.89 -10.77 -3.97
C LYS A 174 8.32 -10.24 -2.67
N PHE A 175 7.00 -10.22 -2.56
CA PHE A 175 6.34 -9.97 -1.27
C PHE A 175 6.44 -11.22 -0.39
N VAL A 176 6.53 -11.02 0.92
CA VAL A 176 6.48 -12.14 1.86
C VAL A 176 5.10 -12.80 1.78
N GLY A 177 5.10 -14.14 1.68
CA GLY A 177 3.86 -14.91 1.47
C GLY A 177 3.41 -15.02 0.00
N GLU A 178 4.10 -14.35 -0.94
CA GLU A 178 3.78 -14.48 -2.36
C GLU A 178 4.21 -15.85 -2.90
N VAL A 179 3.23 -16.61 -3.42
CA VAL A 179 3.47 -17.89 -4.08
C VAL A 179 3.73 -17.67 -5.55
N LEU A 180 4.96 -17.90 -5.98
CA LEU A 180 5.36 -17.75 -7.38
C LEU A 180 5.02 -19.02 -8.16
N ARG A 181 4.35 -18.87 -9.31
CA ARG A 181 4.15 -19.99 -10.25
C ARG A 181 5.49 -20.37 -10.86
N ARG A 182 6.07 -21.48 -10.41
CA ARG A 182 7.33 -22.00 -10.94
C ARG A 182 7.11 -22.78 -12.22
N LYS A 183 8.01 -22.60 -13.17
CA LYS A 183 8.10 -23.38 -14.41
C LYS A 183 9.24 -24.39 -14.29
N GLN A 184 9.08 -25.56 -14.86
CA GLN A 184 10.20 -26.49 -15.04
C GLN A 184 11.12 -25.96 -16.15
N GLY A 185 12.42 -25.95 -15.91
CA GLY A 185 13.41 -25.67 -16.94
C GLY A 185 13.38 -26.74 -18.04
N LYS A 186 14.06 -26.50 -19.15
CA LYS A 186 14.26 -27.54 -20.16
C LYS A 186 14.97 -28.69 -19.47
N ALA A 187 14.35 -29.87 -19.46
CA ALA A 187 15.06 -31.12 -19.16
C ALA A 187 16.17 -31.26 -20.20
N ALA A 188 17.42 -31.44 -19.75
CA ALA A 188 18.46 -31.85 -20.68
C ALA A 188 17.98 -33.16 -21.27
N GLY A 189 17.62 -33.15 -22.55
CA GLY A 189 17.24 -34.37 -23.26
C GLY A 189 18.40 -35.36 -23.16
N LYS A 190 18.08 -36.58 -22.68
CA LYS A 190 18.91 -37.75 -22.92
C LYS A 190 18.80 -38.12 -24.38
#